data_9f0193b014c04d0d2da673ed304b4ec1
#
_entry.id   9f0193b014c04d0d2da673ed304b4ec1
#
_cell.length_a   1.000
_cell.length_b   1.000
_cell.length_c   1.000
_cell.angle_alpha   90.00
_cell.angle_beta   90.00
_cell.angle_gamma   90.00
#
_symmetry.space_group_name_H-M   'P 1'
#
loop_
_entity.id
_entity.type
_entity.pdbx_description
1 polymer ?
#
loop_
_entity_poly.entity_id
_entity_poly.type
_entity_poly.pdbx_seq_one_letter_code
_entity_poly.pdbx_strand_id
1 'polypeptide(L)'
;MYGNNLSIKSFDDDLWQALEKERIRQEQHIELIASENYASPRILEAQGSVLTNKYAEGYPGKRYYGGCEFVDIAEQLAIERAKELFKADYANVQPHSGASANAAVFLALLNAGDKILGMSLDHGGHLTHGSKVNFSGKIYESYSYGIDPTTGDIDYDQVEALAKEHKPKLITCGFSAFSGILNWEKFKEIAKSIDAYLLADISHVSGLVAAGLYPNPFPYADVVTTTTHKTLVGLRGGLILAGPNEELQKKLNSALFPGSQGGPLMHVIAAKAVCFKEAMEDEFKIYQQQILDNAKAMSSRFMANDIDIVSNGTSNHMFLVNLIKNDVTGKDLEAALGEAFITVNKNSVPNDPKSPFVTSGIRIGTPAVTRRGFKEEEVSTIADWISQIIFNLDDKTLISNIKEEVKSLCSNFPVYSQ
;
A
#
# COMPACT_ATOMS: atom_id res chain seq x y z
N MET A 1 -23.62 25.16 23.12
CA MET A 1 -23.47 23.69 22.97
C MET A 1 -23.92 23.32 21.57
N TYR A 2 -23.18 22.50 20.90
CA TYR A 2 -23.53 22.03 19.57
C TYR A 2 -24.75 21.10 19.65
N GLY A 3 -25.76 21.31 18.78
CA GLY A 3 -26.96 20.45 18.72
C GLY A 3 -26.61 19.09 18.09
N ASN A 4 -27.34 18.03 18.46
CA ASN A 4 -27.08 16.66 18.02
C ASN A 4 -27.34 16.36 16.53
N ASN A 5 -27.93 17.30 15.78
CA ASN A 5 -28.38 17.13 14.39
C ASN A 5 -27.67 18.09 13.41
N LEU A 6 -26.46 18.52 13.71
CA LEU A 6 -25.70 19.40 12.82
C LEU A 6 -25.00 18.56 11.73
N SER A 7 -25.47 18.75 10.50
CA SER A 7 -24.81 18.20 9.29
C SER A 7 -23.81 19.20 8.75
N ILE A 8 -22.70 18.70 8.18
CA ILE A 8 -21.71 19.52 7.45
C ILE A 8 -22.42 20.29 6.34
N LYS A 9 -23.38 19.68 5.63
CA LYS A 9 -24.15 20.28 4.54
C LYS A 9 -24.87 21.58 4.91
N SER A 10 -25.30 21.73 6.16
CA SER A 10 -25.97 22.92 6.63
C SER A 10 -25.07 23.89 7.38
N PHE A 11 -23.81 23.54 7.59
CA PHE A 11 -22.83 24.30 8.38
C PHE A 11 -21.68 24.84 7.55
N ASP A 12 -21.15 24.03 6.65
CA ASP A 12 -20.02 24.35 5.76
C ASP A 12 -20.31 23.77 4.37
N ASP A 13 -20.95 24.57 3.54
CA ASP A 13 -21.40 24.16 2.21
C ASP A 13 -20.23 23.91 1.27
N ASP A 14 -19.12 24.69 1.37
CA ASP A 14 -17.92 24.51 0.55
C ASP A 14 -17.26 23.16 0.82
N LEU A 15 -17.10 22.80 2.09
CA LEU A 15 -16.56 21.49 2.47
C LEU A 15 -17.53 20.37 2.08
N TRP A 16 -18.83 20.55 2.28
CA TRP A 16 -19.83 19.57 1.88
C TRP A 16 -19.77 19.29 0.36
N GLN A 17 -19.69 20.33 -0.46
CA GLN A 17 -19.55 20.17 -1.91
C GLN A 17 -18.26 19.44 -2.30
N ALA A 18 -17.15 19.70 -1.62
CA ALA A 18 -15.90 18.97 -1.87
C ALA A 18 -16.05 17.48 -1.57
N LEU A 19 -16.66 17.13 -0.42
CA LEU A 19 -16.93 15.73 -0.04
C LEU A 19 -17.85 15.04 -1.04
N GLU A 20 -18.91 15.72 -1.47
CA GLU A 20 -19.89 15.16 -2.41
C GLU A 20 -19.28 15.00 -3.82
N LYS A 21 -18.46 15.95 -4.29
CA LYS A 21 -17.72 15.82 -5.55
C LYS A 21 -16.75 14.64 -5.53
N GLU A 22 -16.04 14.44 -4.41
CA GLU A 22 -15.14 13.28 -4.27
C GLU A 22 -15.93 11.96 -4.23
N ARG A 23 -17.08 11.90 -3.54
CA ARG A 23 -17.95 10.74 -3.57
C ARG A 23 -18.42 10.41 -5.01
N ILE A 24 -18.83 11.43 -5.76
CA ILE A 24 -19.25 11.29 -7.17
C ILE A 24 -18.07 10.84 -8.04
N ARG A 25 -16.86 11.39 -7.81
CA ARG A 25 -15.65 10.96 -8.52
C ARG A 25 -15.39 9.47 -8.30
N GLN A 26 -15.44 9.01 -7.06
CA GLN A 26 -15.20 7.59 -6.75
C GLN A 26 -16.28 6.68 -7.34
N GLU A 27 -17.51 7.13 -7.47
CA GLU A 27 -18.57 6.37 -8.17
C GLU A 27 -18.37 6.31 -9.68
N GLN A 28 -17.93 7.41 -10.31
CA GLN A 28 -17.90 7.54 -11.76
C GLN A 28 -16.55 7.19 -12.41
N HIS A 29 -15.45 7.16 -11.63
CA HIS A 29 -14.12 6.86 -12.15
C HIS A 29 -13.74 5.40 -11.89
N ILE A 30 -12.92 4.87 -12.79
CA ILE A 30 -12.21 3.61 -12.60
C ILE A 30 -10.92 3.91 -11.85
N GLU A 31 -10.77 3.35 -10.64
CA GLU A 31 -9.59 3.55 -9.78
C GLU A 31 -8.59 2.40 -9.97
N LEU A 32 -7.44 2.70 -10.56
CA LEU A 32 -6.36 1.75 -10.82
C LEU A 32 -5.06 2.07 -10.06
N ILE A 33 -5.07 3.06 -9.16
CA ILE A 33 -3.94 3.31 -8.29
C ILE A 33 -3.77 2.11 -7.35
N ALA A 34 -2.65 1.39 -7.47
CA ALA A 34 -2.40 0.13 -6.77
C ALA A 34 -2.40 0.23 -5.23
N SER A 35 -2.31 1.45 -4.69
CA SER A 35 -2.32 1.74 -3.25
C SER A 35 -3.65 2.27 -2.73
N GLU A 36 -4.70 2.31 -3.55
CA GLU A 36 -6.04 2.76 -3.19
C GLU A 36 -7.04 1.61 -3.13
N ASN A 37 -8.07 1.79 -2.30
CA ASN A 37 -9.15 0.84 -2.12
C ASN A 37 -10.36 1.52 -1.46
N TYR A 38 -11.49 0.82 -1.39
CA TYR A 38 -12.73 1.32 -0.79
C TYR A 38 -13.00 0.63 0.55
N ALA A 39 -12.88 1.38 1.65
CA ALA A 39 -13.18 0.90 2.99
C ALA A 39 -14.67 0.55 3.14
N SER A 40 -14.97 -0.49 3.92
CA SER A 40 -16.34 -0.91 4.19
C SER A 40 -17.11 0.13 5.01
N PRO A 41 -18.46 0.16 4.94
CA PRO A 41 -19.27 1.00 5.80
C PRO A 41 -18.99 0.80 7.29
N ARG A 42 -18.68 -0.41 7.76
CA ARG A 42 -18.33 -0.71 9.15
C ARG A 42 -17.02 -0.05 9.57
N ILE A 43 -16.03 -0.01 8.67
CA ILE A 43 -14.76 0.66 8.89
C ILE A 43 -14.99 2.17 9.00
N LEU A 44 -15.80 2.76 8.11
CA LEU A 44 -16.15 4.18 8.14
C LEU A 44 -16.94 4.55 9.41
N GLU A 45 -17.86 3.70 9.86
CA GLU A 45 -18.60 3.87 11.11
C GLU A 45 -17.66 3.89 12.33
N ALA A 46 -16.73 2.95 12.42
CA ALA A 46 -15.73 2.91 13.49
C ALA A 46 -14.81 4.15 13.45
N GLN A 47 -14.39 4.57 12.26
CA GLN A 47 -13.58 5.77 12.04
C GLN A 47 -14.28 7.05 12.50
N GLY A 48 -15.60 7.16 12.29
CA GLY A 48 -16.44 8.30 12.71
C GLY A 48 -16.96 8.23 14.15
N SER A 49 -16.48 7.26 14.96
CA SER A 49 -17.00 7.02 16.30
C SER A 49 -16.52 8.04 17.33
N VAL A 50 -17.18 8.06 18.49
CA VAL A 50 -16.85 8.93 19.65
C VAL A 50 -15.48 8.61 20.25
N LEU A 51 -14.84 7.51 19.85
CA LEU A 51 -13.49 7.15 20.32
C LEU A 51 -12.44 8.20 19.91
N THR A 52 -12.73 9.05 18.92
CA THR A 52 -11.89 10.21 18.55
C THR A 52 -11.65 11.17 19.71
N ASN A 53 -12.57 11.21 20.70
CA ASN A 53 -12.49 12.11 21.83
C ASN A 53 -11.56 11.62 22.94
N LYS A 54 -11.15 10.33 22.92
CA LYS A 54 -10.41 9.74 24.04
C LYS A 54 -8.91 9.83 23.85
N TYR A 55 -8.23 10.47 24.81
CA TYR A 55 -6.78 10.52 24.91
C TYR A 55 -6.25 9.30 25.68
N ALA A 56 -5.40 8.48 25.09
CA ALA A 56 -5.02 7.16 25.60
C ALA A 56 -3.52 6.86 25.45
N GLU A 57 -2.62 7.79 25.84
CA GLU A 57 -1.17 7.55 25.85
C GLU A 57 -0.81 6.33 26.67
N GLY A 58 0.17 5.57 26.19
CA GLY A 58 0.57 4.27 26.71
C GLY A 58 -0.04 3.12 25.93
N TYR A 59 -0.20 2.00 26.59
CA TYR A 59 -0.68 0.73 26.00
C TYR A 59 -1.82 0.14 26.83
N PRO A 60 -2.61 -0.81 26.33
CA PRO A 60 -3.68 -1.45 27.10
C PRO A 60 -3.22 -1.90 28.49
N GLY A 61 -3.95 -1.53 29.53
CA GLY A 61 -3.62 -1.80 30.92
C GLY A 61 -2.46 -0.99 31.52
N LYS A 62 -1.80 -0.15 30.71
CA LYS A 62 -0.65 0.69 31.13
C LYS A 62 -0.78 2.10 30.53
N ARG A 63 -1.92 2.76 30.76
CA ARG A 63 -2.20 4.11 30.26
C ARG A 63 -1.72 5.17 31.26
N TYR A 64 -1.40 6.34 30.69
CA TYR A 64 -1.06 7.53 31.47
C TYR A 64 -2.31 8.31 31.92
N TYR A 65 -3.48 7.99 31.39
CA TYR A 65 -4.77 8.67 31.66
C TYR A 65 -5.84 7.69 32.13
N GLY A 66 -6.76 8.17 32.97
CA GLY A 66 -7.93 7.41 33.37
C GLY A 66 -9.01 7.30 32.30
N GLY A 67 -10.02 6.46 32.50
CA GLY A 67 -11.17 6.29 31.63
C GLY A 67 -10.82 5.55 30.32
N CYS A 68 -9.84 4.65 30.34
CA CYS A 68 -9.37 3.92 29.16
C CYS A 68 -9.90 2.49 29.05
N GLU A 69 -10.76 2.04 29.98
CA GLU A 69 -11.25 0.68 30.06
C GLU A 69 -11.90 0.17 28.76
N PHE A 70 -12.61 1.02 28.02
CA PHE A 70 -13.28 0.61 26.79
C PHE A 70 -12.38 0.76 25.55
N VAL A 71 -11.52 1.78 25.51
CA VAL A 71 -10.55 1.90 24.41
C VAL A 71 -9.46 0.84 24.49
N ASP A 72 -9.15 0.34 25.70
CA ASP A 72 -8.27 -0.81 25.91
C ASP A 72 -8.85 -2.07 25.23
N ILE A 73 -10.16 -2.30 25.35
CA ILE A 73 -10.84 -3.42 24.67
C ILE A 73 -10.68 -3.28 23.14
N ALA A 74 -10.91 -2.09 22.58
CA ALA A 74 -10.80 -1.86 21.14
C ALA A 74 -9.37 -2.09 20.64
N GLU A 75 -8.36 -1.61 21.36
CA GLU A 75 -6.95 -1.81 20.98
C GLU A 75 -6.53 -3.26 21.15
N GLN A 76 -6.95 -3.92 22.24
CA GLN A 76 -6.63 -5.34 22.46
C GLN A 76 -7.23 -6.23 21.36
N LEU A 77 -8.47 -5.99 20.93
CA LEU A 77 -9.07 -6.69 19.80
C LEU A 77 -8.28 -6.48 18.49
N ALA A 78 -7.80 -5.25 18.23
CA ALA A 78 -6.98 -4.98 17.06
C ALA A 78 -5.64 -5.74 17.12
N ILE A 79 -4.99 -5.77 18.28
CA ILE A 79 -3.72 -6.50 18.51
C ILE A 79 -3.91 -7.99 18.29
N GLU A 80 -4.91 -8.60 18.93
CA GLU A 80 -5.16 -10.04 18.85
C GLU A 80 -5.47 -10.47 17.40
N ARG A 81 -6.37 -9.74 16.75
CA ARG A 81 -6.74 -10.01 15.34
C ARG A 81 -5.57 -9.84 14.39
N ALA A 82 -4.73 -8.82 14.58
CA ALA A 82 -3.53 -8.64 13.76
C ALA A 82 -2.55 -9.81 13.96
N LYS A 83 -2.33 -10.25 15.19
CA LYS A 83 -1.46 -11.42 15.49
C LYS A 83 -1.98 -12.68 14.82
N GLU A 84 -3.26 -12.96 14.94
CA GLU A 84 -3.90 -14.12 14.34
C GLU A 84 -3.81 -14.07 12.80
N LEU A 85 -4.19 -12.93 12.20
CA LEU A 85 -4.24 -12.73 10.75
C LEU A 85 -2.88 -12.93 10.07
N PHE A 86 -1.82 -12.41 10.68
CA PHE A 86 -0.46 -12.46 10.13
C PHE A 86 0.42 -13.56 10.71
N LYS A 87 -0.10 -14.35 11.68
CA LYS A 87 0.64 -15.38 12.41
C LYS A 87 1.88 -14.81 13.12
N ALA A 88 1.72 -13.66 13.76
CA ALA A 88 2.76 -12.96 14.49
C ALA A 88 2.61 -13.16 16.01
N ASP A 89 3.72 -13.11 16.75
CA ASP A 89 3.69 -13.17 18.22
C ASP A 89 3.41 -11.81 18.87
N TYR A 90 3.70 -10.73 18.11
CA TYR A 90 3.57 -9.36 18.56
C TYR A 90 2.91 -8.50 17.46
N ALA A 91 2.06 -7.56 17.89
CA ALA A 91 1.50 -6.52 17.05
C ALA A 91 1.43 -5.19 17.80
N ASN A 92 1.84 -4.10 17.14
CA ASN A 92 1.58 -2.75 17.59
C ASN A 92 0.69 -2.05 16.55
N VAL A 93 -0.53 -1.69 16.95
CA VAL A 93 -1.57 -1.14 16.09
C VAL A 93 -1.66 0.39 16.13
N GLN A 94 -0.79 1.04 16.91
CA GLN A 94 -0.80 2.49 17.09
C GLN A 94 -0.13 3.32 15.98
N PRO A 95 0.75 2.80 15.07
CA PRO A 95 1.33 3.63 14.02
C PRO A 95 0.27 4.33 13.19
N HIS A 96 0.43 5.65 13.01
CA HIS A 96 -0.53 6.49 12.26
C HIS A 96 -0.51 6.18 10.75
N SER A 97 0.62 5.68 10.25
CA SER A 97 0.82 5.33 8.84
C SER A 97 1.92 4.28 8.68
N GLY A 98 2.09 3.72 7.47
CA GLY A 98 3.25 2.89 7.16
C GLY A 98 4.57 3.63 7.34
N ALA A 99 4.63 4.91 6.98
CA ALA A 99 5.82 5.73 7.18
C ALA A 99 6.18 5.89 8.67
N SER A 100 5.20 6.11 9.56
CA SER A 100 5.44 6.15 11.01
C SER A 100 5.81 4.78 11.58
N ALA A 101 5.27 3.69 11.04
CA ALA A 101 5.67 2.33 11.42
C ALA A 101 7.15 2.09 11.10
N ASN A 102 7.56 2.39 9.85
CA ASN A 102 8.97 2.26 9.44
C ASN A 102 9.89 3.18 10.27
N ALA A 103 9.48 4.43 10.52
CA ALA A 103 10.27 5.36 11.34
C ALA A 103 10.47 4.85 12.79
N ALA A 104 9.44 4.28 13.39
CA ALA A 104 9.53 3.69 14.73
C ALA A 104 10.47 2.46 14.74
N VAL A 105 10.41 1.60 13.71
CA VAL A 105 11.33 0.46 13.57
C VAL A 105 12.78 0.94 13.42
N PHE A 106 13.02 1.94 12.60
CA PHE A 106 14.37 2.50 12.42
C PHE A 106 14.89 3.11 13.74
N LEU A 107 14.04 3.86 14.44
CA LEU A 107 14.40 4.43 15.75
C LEU A 107 14.67 3.34 16.82
N ALA A 108 13.98 2.20 16.74
CA ALA A 108 14.15 1.09 17.67
C ALA A 108 15.48 0.33 17.47
N LEU A 109 15.95 0.24 16.22
CA LEU A 109 17.03 -0.66 15.81
C LEU A 109 18.32 0.04 15.43
N LEU A 110 18.29 1.34 15.14
CA LEU A 110 19.39 2.09 14.53
C LEU A 110 19.74 3.35 15.31
N ASN A 111 20.99 3.78 15.21
CA ASN A 111 21.44 5.11 15.57
C ASN A 111 21.58 5.99 14.34
N ALA A 112 21.50 7.32 14.49
CA ALA A 112 21.77 8.25 13.40
C ALA A 112 23.15 7.98 12.75
N GLY A 113 23.18 7.96 11.42
CA GLY A 113 24.37 7.63 10.65
C GLY A 113 24.62 6.13 10.42
N ASP A 114 23.83 5.24 11.04
CA ASP A 114 23.92 3.81 10.71
C ASP A 114 23.56 3.55 9.25
N LYS A 115 24.17 2.51 8.68
CA LYS A 115 23.95 2.14 7.27
C LYS A 115 22.69 1.30 7.11
N ILE A 116 21.95 1.58 6.05
CA ILE A 116 20.75 0.82 5.65
C ILE A 116 20.84 0.45 4.18
N LEU A 117 20.21 -0.67 3.82
CA LEU A 117 20.08 -1.12 2.44
C LEU A 117 18.60 -1.33 2.13
N GLY A 118 18.07 -0.71 1.07
CA GLY A 118 16.68 -0.84 0.66
C GLY A 118 16.53 -0.86 -0.85
N MET A 119 15.32 -1.14 -1.33
CA MET A 119 15.04 -1.11 -2.77
C MET A 119 15.06 0.33 -3.29
N SER A 120 15.73 0.56 -4.43
CA SER A 120 15.76 1.86 -5.11
C SER A 120 14.35 2.35 -5.46
N LEU A 121 14.11 3.65 -5.29
CA LEU A 121 12.83 4.26 -5.66
C LEU A 121 12.53 4.08 -7.16
N ASP A 122 13.55 4.21 -8.01
CA ASP A 122 13.43 4.08 -9.47
C ASP A 122 13.14 2.62 -9.90
N HIS A 123 13.42 1.65 -9.03
CA HIS A 123 13.13 0.23 -9.26
C HIS A 123 11.92 -0.26 -8.47
N GLY A 124 11.09 0.66 -7.95
CA GLY A 124 9.84 0.33 -7.27
C GLY A 124 9.90 0.29 -5.74
N GLY A 125 10.99 0.75 -5.11
CA GLY A 125 11.08 0.91 -3.66
C GLY A 125 10.12 1.97 -3.12
N HIS A 126 10.07 2.12 -1.79
CA HIS A 126 9.29 3.16 -1.13
C HIS A 126 10.21 4.28 -0.62
N LEU A 127 9.69 5.49 -0.49
CA LEU A 127 10.43 6.64 0.05
C LEU A 127 11.13 6.33 1.39
N THR A 128 10.47 5.58 2.27
CA THR A 128 11.01 5.21 3.59
C THR A 128 12.07 4.10 3.56
N HIS A 129 12.44 3.59 2.39
CA HIS A 129 13.48 2.57 2.23
C HIS A 129 14.88 3.17 1.94
N GLY A 130 15.10 4.44 2.28
CA GLY A 130 16.41 5.09 2.16
C GLY A 130 16.45 6.23 1.15
N SER A 131 15.31 6.69 0.60
CA SER A 131 15.30 7.83 -0.32
C SER A 131 15.86 9.10 0.34
N LYS A 132 16.77 9.80 -0.33
CA LYS A 132 17.46 10.98 0.18
C LYS A 132 16.56 12.18 0.52
N VAL A 133 15.36 12.21 -0.03
CA VAL A 133 14.37 13.26 0.30
C VAL A 133 13.54 12.91 1.54
N ASN A 134 13.58 11.64 1.99
CA ASN A 134 12.85 11.13 3.15
C ASN A 134 13.72 11.10 4.41
N PHE A 135 13.10 10.98 5.61
CA PHE A 135 13.82 10.86 6.87
C PHE A 135 14.85 9.73 6.82
N SER A 136 14.51 8.61 6.18
CA SER A 136 15.36 7.41 6.11
C SER A 136 16.70 7.66 5.39
N GLY A 137 16.70 8.49 4.35
CA GLY A 137 17.94 8.87 3.66
C GLY A 137 18.59 10.15 4.17
N LYS A 138 17.92 10.90 5.10
CA LYS A 138 18.48 12.11 5.74
C LYS A 138 19.18 11.80 7.05
N ILE A 139 18.72 10.79 7.80
CA ILE A 139 19.23 10.42 9.13
C ILE A 139 20.24 9.29 9.02
N TYR A 140 20.05 8.37 8.06
CA TYR A 140 20.85 7.17 7.89
C TYR A 140 21.66 7.22 6.60
N GLU A 141 22.79 6.50 6.58
CA GLU A 141 23.58 6.31 5.36
C GLU A 141 22.92 5.23 4.52
N SER A 142 22.21 5.63 3.45
CA SER A 142 21.38 4.73 2.67
C SER A 142 22.04 4.26 1.37
N TYR A 143 21.98 2.97 1.14
CA TYR A 143 22.34 2.28 -0.09
C TYR A 143 21.10 1.62 -0.70
N SER A 144 21.12 1.38 -2.01
CA SER A 144 19.96 0.82 -2.68
C SER A 144 20.33 -0.33 -3.63
N TYR A 145 19.50 -1.37 -3.62
CA TYR A 145 19.53 -2.44 -4.60
C TYR A 145 18.40 -2.25 -5.63
N GLY A 146 18.50 -2.98 -6.74
CA GLY A 146 17.55 -2.88 -7.84
C GLY A 146 16.97 -4.21 -8.27
N ILE A 147 16.32 -4.16 -9.42
CA ILE A 147 15.88 -5.31 -10.19
C ILE A 147 16.79 -5.51 -11.39
N ASP A 148 16.91 -6.75 -11.86
CA ASP A 148 17.51 -7.04 -13.15
C ASP A 148 16.62 -6.46 -14.25
N PRO A 149 17.12 -5.55 -15.09
CA PRO A 149 16.29 -4.89 -16.10
C PRO A 149 15.84 -5.83 -17.23
N THR A 150 16.44 -7.00 -17.36
CA THR A 150 16.09 -8.00 -18.37
C THR A 150 14.93 -8.87 -17.91
N THR A 151 14.98 -9.33 -16.66
CA THR A 151 13.95 -10.21 -16.08
C THR A 151 12.85 -9.44 -15.37
N GLY A 152 13.17 -8.26 -14.84
CA GLY A 152 12.30 -7.47 -13.96
C GLY A 152 12.22 -8.02 -12.53
N ASP A 153 13.02 -9.03 -12.17
CA ASP A 153 13.07 -9.63 -10.84
C ASP A 153 14.16 -8.98 -9.97
N ILE A 154 14.08 -9.19 -8.65
CA ILE A 154 15.11 -8.73 -7.72
C ILE A 154 16.46 -9.40 -8.07
N ASP A 155 17.48 -8.59 -8.23
CA ASP A 155 18.86 -9.06 -8.37
C ASP A 155 19.47 -9.39 -6.99
N TYR A 156 19.24 -10.62 -6.52
CA TYR A 156 19.72 -11.08 -5.21
C TYR A 156 21.24 -11.13 -5.10
N ASP A 157 21.95 -11.33 -6.21
CA ASP A 157 23.42 -11.33 -6.22
C ASP A 157 23.93 -9.90 -5.99
N GLN A 158 23.28 -8.91 -6.59
CA GLN A 158 23.53 -7.49 -6.29
C GLN A 158 23.23 -7.16 -4.84
N VAL A 159 22.09 -7.62 -4.30
CA VAL A 159 21.74 -7.40 -2.88
C VAL A 159 22.84 -7.97 -1.97
N GLU A 160 23.31 -9.18 -2.23
CA GLU A 160 24.36 -9.83 -1.44
C GLU A 160 25.70 -9.09 -1.54
N ALA A 161 26.09 -8.67 -2.75
CA ALA A 161 27.32 -7.91 -2.98
C ALA A 161 27.32 -6.58 -2.23
N LEU A 162 26.24 -5.80 -2.35
CA LEU A 162 26.07 -4.54 -1.64
C LEU A 162 26.03 -4.72 -0.11
N ALA A 163 25.39 -5.78 0.37
CA ALA A 163 25.34 -6.09 1.79
C ALA A 163 26.74 -6.41 2.35
N LYS A 164 27.55 -7.17 1.63
CA LYS A 164 28.94 -7.50 2.01
C LYS A 164 29.86 -6.26 1.97
N GLU A 165 29.70 -5.41 0.96
CA GLU A 165 30.50 -4.21 0.77
C GLU A 165 30.20 -3.16 1.86
N HIS A 166 28.93 -2.82 2.04
CA HIS A 166 28.54 -1.71 2.90
C HIS A 166 28.24 -2.10 4.33
N LYS A 167 27.95 -3.38 4.60
CA LYS A 167 27.59 -3.93 5.93
C LYS A 167 26.51 -3.10 6.63
N PRO A 168 25.32 -2.94 6.02
CA PRO A 168 24.22 -2.24 6.63
C PRO A 168 23.78 -2.93 7.92
N LYS A 169 23.28 -2.17 8.90
CA LYS A 169 22.67 -2.72 10.10
C LYS A 169 21.22 -3.17 9.89
N LEU A 170 20.56 -2.65 8.86
CA LEU A 170 19.21 -3.02 8.50
C LEU A 170 19.10 -3.18 6.98
N ILE A 171 18.51 -4.29 6.56
CA ILE A 171 18.03 -4.48 5.19
C ILE A 171 16.51 -4.34 5.21
N THR A 172 15.98 -3.43 4.37
CA THR A 172 14.55 -3.29 4.16
C THR A 172 14.17 -3.94 2.86
N CYS A 173 13.28 -4.93 2.91
CA CYS A 173 12.69 -5.58 1.74
C CYS A 173 11.18 -5.28 1.69
N GLY A 174 10.72 -4.90 0.50
CA GLY A 174 9.36 -4.43 0.25
C GLY A 174 9.36 -3.48 -0.93
N PHE A 175 8.17 -3.16 -1.43
CA PHE A 175 8.05 -2.39 -2.67
C PHE A 175 6.76 -1.56 -2.73
N SER A 176 6.77 -0.61 -3.66
CA SER A 176 5.60 0.17 -4.09
C SER A 176 5.23 -0.09 -5.55
N ALA A 177 6.16 -0.59 -6.36
CA ALA A 177 5.96 -0.80 -7.80
C ALA A 177 6.82 -1.97 -8.32
N PHE A 178 6.52 -3.18 -7.85
CA PHE A 178 7.17 -4.42 -8.28
C PHE A 178 6.10 -5.49 -8.51
N SER A 179 6.18 -6.20 -9.65
CA SER A 179 5.16 -7.14 -10.10
C SER A 179 5.40 -8.59 -9.63
N GLY A 180 6.57 -8.88 -9.04
CA GLY A 180 7.00 -10.23 -8.68
C GLY A 180 6.69 -10.61 -7.23
N ILE A 181 7.27 -11.74 -6.84
CA ILE A 181 7.21 -12.29 -5.48
C ILE A 181 8.59 -12.15 -4.83
N LEU A 182 8.64 -11.57 -3.62
CA LEU A 182 9.88 -11.46 -2.85
C LEU A 182 10.23 -12.80 -2.19
N ASN A 183 11.49 -13.19 -2.28
CA ASN A 183 12.04 -14.34 -1.57
C ASN A 183 12.57 -13.89 -0.20
N TRP A 184 11.72 -14.00 0.83
CA TRP A 184 12.06 -13.61 2.20
C TRP A 184 13.23 -14.43 2.79
N GLU A 185 13.33 -15.71 2.43
CA GLU A 185 14.41 -16.59 2.88
C GLU A 185 15.75 -16.09 2.38
N LYS A 186 15.83 -15.75 1.08
CA LYS A 186 17.06 -15.23 0.49
C LYS A 186 17.50 -13.91 1.13
N PHE A 187 16.57 -13.01 1.39
CA PHE A 187 16.86 -11.78 2.14
C PHE A 187 17.37 -12.07 3.56
N LYS A 188 16.77 -13.07 4.26
CA LYS A 188 17.22 -13.46 5.61
C LYS A 188 18.63 -14.07 5.60
N GLU A 189 18.96 -14.91 4.61
CA GLU A 189 20.31 -15.46 4.44
C GLU A 189 21.34 -14.34 4.28
N ILE A 190 21.04 -13.36 3.41
CA ILE A 190 21.92 -12.20 3.18
C ILE A 190 22.06 -11.38 4.46
N ALA A 191 20.98 -11.00 5.11
CA ALA A 191 20.99 -10.22 6.36
C ALA A 191 21.81 -10.93 7.46
N LYS A 192 21.57 -12.23 7.63
CA LYS A 192 22.31 -13.06 8.60
C LYS A 192 23.80 -13.12 8.34
N SER A 193 24.22 -13.13 7.06
CA SER A 193 25.64 -13.22 6.68
C SER A 193 26.47 -12.00 7.15
N ILE A 194 25.82 -10.88 7.44
CA ILE A 194 26.46 -9.62 7.85
C ILE A 194 25.97 -9.11 9.23
N ASP A 195 25.23 -9.93 9.98
CA ASP A 195 24.63 -9.59 11.27
C ASP A 195 23.71 -8.35 11.22
N ALA A 196 22.88 -8.26 10.17
CA ALA A 196 21.90 -7.19 9.98
C ALA A 196 20.48 -7.63 10.36
N TYR A 197 19.65 -6.67 10.79
CA TYR A 197 18.22 -6.85 10.89
C TYR A 197 17.56 -6.91 9.53
N LEU A 198 16.48 -7.72 9.41
CA LEU A 198 15.63 -7.77 8.24
C LEU A 198 14.27 -7.17 8.55
N LEU A 199 13.94 -6.05 7.91
CA LEU A 199 12.61 -5.42 7.93
C LEU A 199 11.86 -5.78 6.65
N ALA A 200 10.72 -6.47 6.77
CA ALA A 200 9.82 -6.72 5.65
C ALA A 200 8.66 -5.70 5.66
N ASP A 201 8.64 -4.80 4.69
CA ASP A 201 7.51 -3.89 4.46
C ASP A 201 6.55 -4.53 3.45
N ILE A 202 5.47 -5.13 3.97
CA ILE A 202 4.46 -5.82 3.17
C ILE A 202 3.27 -4.92 2.79
N SER A 203 3.41 -3.60 2.89
CA SER A 203 2.30 -2.66 2.73
C SER A 203 1.46 -2.88 1.48
N HIS A 204 2.08 -3.21 0.35
CA HIS A 204 1.37 -3.44 -0.90
C HIS A 204 0.68 -4.82 -0.96
N VAL A 205 1.25 -5.82 -0.33
CA VAL A 205 0.79 -7.21 -0.44
C VAL A 205 0.14 -7.75 0.84
N SER A 206 -0.08 -6.90 1.85
CA SER A 206 -0.57 -7.34 3.16
C SER A 206 -1.90 -8.11 3.10
N GLY A 207 -2.82 -7.72 2.23
CA GLY A 207 -4.07 -8.46 2.01
C GLY A 207 -3.82 -9.86 1.41
N LEU A 208 -2.90 -9.95 0.44
CA LEU A 208 -2.52 -11.23 -0.18
C LEU A 208 -1.78 -12.14 0.82
N VAL A 209 -0.92 -11.57 1.68
CA VAL A 209 -0.25 -12.31 2.77
C VAL A 209 -1.28 -12.83 3.77
N ALA A 210 -2.23 -11.98 4.19
CA ALA A 210 -3.30 -12.34 5.11
C ALA A 210 -4.19 -13.47 4.55
N ALA A 211 -4.48 -13.44 3.25
CA ALA A 211 -5.25 -14.47 2.56
C ALA A 211 -4.45 -15.76 2.24
N GLY A 212 -3.13 -15.78 2.49
CA GLY A 212 -2.26 -16.91 2.16
C GLY A 212 -1.96 -17.05 0.66
N LEU A 213 -2.13 -15.97 -0.11
CA LEU A 213 -1.91 -15.91 -1.57
C LEU A 213 -0.57 -15.23 -1.95
N TYR A 214 0.18 -14.80 -0.97
CA TYR A 214 1.55 -14.30 -1.09
C TYR A 214 2.38 -14.83 0.07
N PRO A 215 3.68 -15.12 -0.09
CA PRO A 215 4.49 -15.69 0.98
C PRO A 215 4.46 -14.82 2.24
N ASN A 216 4.24 -15.46 3.40
CA ASN A 216 4.34 -14.77 4.68
C ASN A 216 5.82 -14.51 5.02
N PRO A 217 6.21 -13.28 5.42
CA PRO A 217 7.58 -12.96 5.79
C PRO A 217 8.05 -13.66 7.07
N PHE A 218 7.15 -14.12 7.94
CA PHE A 218 7.53 -14.96 9.06
C PHE A 218 7.77 -16.42 8.59
N PRO A 219 8.81 -17.08 9.07
CA PRO A 219 9.70 -16.76 10.20
C PRO A 219 10.97 -15.98 9.83
N TYR A 220 11.10 -15.45 8.63
CA TYR A 220 12.35 -14.90 8.11
C TYR A 220 12.64 -13.47 8.61
N ALA A 221 11.66 -12.57 8.60
CA ALA A 221 11.84 -11.17 9.00
C ALA A 221 11.93 -11.01 10.53
N ASP A 222 12.82 -10.13 10.99
CA ASP A 222 12.90 -9.75 12.39
C ASP A 222 11.73 -8.83 12.79
N VAL A 223 11.38 -7.91 11.88
CA VAL A 223 10.21 -7.02 12.00
C VAL A 223 9.46 -6.97 10.68
N VAL A 224 8.16 -6.91 10.76
CA VAL A 224 7.28 -6.71 9.60
C VAL A 224 6.49 -5.42 9.81
N THR A 225 6.44 -4.57 8.80
CA THR A 225 5.56 -3.38 8.79
C THR A 225 4.56 -3.46 7.66
N THR A 226 3.42 -2.82 7.86
CA THR A 226 2.43 -2.70 6.80
C THR A 226 1.56 -1.46 6.96
N THR A 227 0.92 -1.06 5.88
CA THR A 227 -0.27 -0.20 5.88
C THR A 227 -1.53 -1.05 5.95
N THR A 228 -2.65 -0.43 6.31
CA THR A 228 -3.93 -1.14 6.44
C THR A 228 -4.93 -0.85 5.30
N HIS A 229 -4.62 0.08 4.38
CA HIS A 229 -5.59 0.65 3.43
C HIS A 229 -5.41 0.23 1.96
N LYS A 230 -4.44 -0.63 1.63
CA LYS A 230 -4.17 -1.07 0.25
C LYS A 230 -4.92 -2.39 -0.03
N THR A 231 -4.21 -3.47 -0.29
CA THR A 231 -4.82 -4.79 -0.47
C THR A 231 -5.59 -5.28 0.76
N LEU A 232 -5.25 -4.80 1.96
CA LEU A 232 -5.94 -5.16 3.21
C LEU A 232 -7.32 -4.50 3.37
N VAL A 233 -7.67 -3.52 2.53
CA VAL A 233 -9.01 -2.87 2.42
C VAL A 233 -9.46 -2.11 3.67
N GLY A 234 -8.53 -1.76 4.55
CA GLY A 234 -8.83 -0.99 5.77
C GLY A 234 -8.80 0.52 5.57
N LEU A 235 -8.80 1.21 6.68
CA LEU A 235 -8.57 2.66 6.71
C LEU A 235 -7.07 2.97 6.61
N ARG A 236 -6.74 4.24 6.35
CA ARG A 236 -5.34 4.69 6.34
C ARG A 236 -4.73 4.58 7.74
N GLY A 237 -3.71 3.73 7.86
CA GLY A 237 -3.00 3.47 9.10
C GLY A 237 -1.77 2.60 8.86
N GLY A 238 -0.98 2.38 9.92
CA GLY A 238 0.19 1.50 9.94
C GLY A 238 0.09 0.41 10.99
N LEU A 239 0.94 -0.60 10.88
CA LEU A 239 1.03 -1.74 11.77
C LEU A 239 2.49 -2.19 11.86
N ILE A 240 2.94 -2.58 13.04
CA ILE A 240 4.24 -3.24 13.28
C ILE A 240 3.96 -4.62 13.84
N LEU A 241 4.61 -5.63 13.28
CA LEU A 241 4.52 -7.03 13.72
C LEU A 241 5.91 -7.57 13.98
N ALA A 242 6.05 -8.51 14.90
CA ALA A 242 7.31 -9.20 15.17
C ALA A 242 7.06 -10.64 15.70
N GLY A 243 8.13 -11.44 15.69
CA GLY A 243 8.18 -12.74 16.33
C GLY A 243 8.32 -12.67 17.85
N PRO A 244 8.65 -13.79 18.53
CA PRO A 244 8.60 -13.94 19.98
C PRO A 244 9.76 -13.27 20.77
N ASN A 245 10.53 -12.36 20.18
CA ASN A 245 11.63 -11.66 20.81
C ASN A 245 11.14 -10.51 21.72
N GLU A 246 10.98 -10.74 23.01
CA GLU A 246 10.46 -9.75 23.97
C GLU A 246 11.33 -8.47 24.08
N GLU A 247 12.65 -8.57 23.94
CA GLU A 247 13.53 -7.40 24.00
C GLU A 247 13.26 -6.48 22.80
N LEU A 248 13.15 -7.08 21.61
CA LEU A 248 12.79 -6.37 20.37
C LEU A 248 11.41 -5.72 20.48
N GLN A 249 10.41 -6.45 21.00
CA GLN A 249 9.04 -5.94 21.20
C GLN A 249 9.02 -4.72 22.14
N LYS A 250 9.81 -4.75 23.22
CA LYS A 250 9.95 -3.60 24.14
C LYS A 250 10.59 -2.39 23.46
N LYS A 251 11.63 -2.60 22.62
CA LYS A 251 12.25 -1.53 21.84
C LYS A 251 11.27 -0.92 20.84
N LEU A 252 10.51 -1.75 20.10
CA LEU A 252 9.49 -1.29 19.16
C LEU A 252 8.39 -0.47 19.84
N ASN A 253 7.88 -0.93 20.99
CA ASN A 253 6.90 -0.18 21.77
C ASN A 253 7.47 1.17 22.23
N SER A 254 8.66 1.19 22.80
CA SER A 254 9.29 2.43 23.30
C SER A 254 9.61 3.42 22.19
N ALA A 255 10.06 2.94 21.03
CA ALA A 255 10.36 3.77 19.88
C ALA A 255 9.10 4.39 19.24
N LEU A 256 7.96 3.69 19.31
CA LEU A 256 6.69 4.24 18.87
C LEU A 256 6.13 5.21 19.91
N PHE A 257 5.88 4.76 21.13
CA PHE A 257 5.45 5.60 22.23
C PHE A 257 6.35 5.38 23.45
N PRO A 258 6.97 6.42 24.01
CA PRO A 258 6.85 7.84 23.66
C PRO A 258 7.85 8.33 22.58
N GLY A 259 8.57 7.44 21.89
CA GLY A 259 9.72 7.78 21.05
C GLY A 259 9.39 8.64 19.82
N SER A 260 8.30 8.37 19.11
CA SER A 260 7.95 9.04 17.85
C SER A 260 6.48 9.47 17.74
N GLN A 261 5.61 8.96 18.61
CA GLN A 261 4.19 9.35 18.68
C GLN A 261 3.79 9.67 20.12
N GLY A 262 2.70 10.47 20.30
CA GLY A 262 2.00 10.71 21.55
C GLY A 262 0.70 9.91 21.60
N GLY A 263 -0.44 10.60 21.88
CA GLY A 263 -1.75 9.98 21.97
C GLY A 263 -2.15 9.19 20.74
N PRO A 264 -2.50 7.90 20.88
CA PRO A 264 -2.93 7.08 19.76
C PRO A 264 -4.31 7.52 19.25
N LEU A 265 -4.59 7.26 17.99
CA LEU A 265 -5.86 7.56 17.34
C LEU A 265 -6.85 6.40 17.59
N MET A 266 -7.60 6.46 18.69
CA MET A 266 -8.42 5.33 19.13
C MET A 266 -9.55 4.95 18.17
N HIS A 267 -10.14 5.92 17.47
CA HIS A 267 -11.09 5.67 16.38
C HIS A 267 -10.45 4.96 15.19
N VAL A 268 -9.19 5.27 14.87
CA VAL A 268 -8.41 4.57 13.84
C VAL A 268 -8.10 3.14 14.27
N ILE A 269 -7.73 2.93 15.54
CA ILE A 269 -7.44 1.58 16.09
C ILE A 269 -8.71 0.72 16.10
N ALA A 270 -9.86 1.28 16.48
CA ALA A 270 -11.14 0.57 16.40
C ALA A 270 -11.47 0.15 14.97
N ALA A 271 -11.26 1.04 14.02
CA ALA A 271 -11.46 0.73 12.60
C ALA A 271 -10.45 -0.33 12.08
N LYS A 272 -9.20 -0.36 12.59
CA LYS A 272 -8.27 -1.48 12.33
C LYS A 272 -8.81 -2.81 12.88
N ALA A 273 -9.41 -2.80 14.06
CA ALA A 273 -10.02 -4.00 14.64
C ALA A 273 -11.15 -4.55 13.76
N VAL A 274 -11.96 -3.67 13.13
CA VAL A 274 -12.98 -4.07 12.16
C VAL A 274 -12.32 -4.62 10.88
N CYS A 275 -11.35 -3.92 10.33
CA CYS A 275 -10.62 -4.33 9.12
C CYS A 275 -10.03 -5.74 9.28
N PHE A 276 -9.34 -6.01 10.38
CA PHE A 276 -8.75 -7.33 10.63
C PHE A 276 -9.82 -8.41 10.80
N LYS A 277 -10.97 -8.09 11.40
CA LYS A 277 -12.10 -9.03 11.50
C LYS A 277 -12.66 -9.36 10.11
N GLU A 278 -12.87 -8.37 9.25
CA GLU A 278 -13.31 -8.59 7.88
C GLU A 278 -12.28 -9.39 7.05
N ALA A 279 -10.97 -9.17 7.30
CA ALA A 279 -9.91 -9.90 6.62
C ALA A 279 -9.77 -11.38 7.05
N MET A 280 -10.42 -11.79 8.11
CA MET A 280 -10.47 -13.18 8.58
C MET A 280 -11.66 -13.96 8.00
N GLU A 281 -12.60 -13.30 7.32
CA GLU A 281 -13.76 -13.96 6.70
C GLU A 281 -13.39 -14.62 5.36
N ASP A 282 -14.10 -15.67 4.95
CA ASP A 282 -13.82 -16.42 3.71
C ASP A 282 -13.97 -15.53 2.45
N GLU A 283 -14.91 -14.60 2.47
CA GLU A 283 -15.15 -13.65 1.39
C GLU A 283 -13.92 -12.78 1.09
N PHE A 284 -13.12 -12.48 2.12
CA PHE A 284 -11.89 -11.74 1.94
C PHE A 284 -10.86 -12.52 1.10
N LYS A 285 -10.75 -13.83 1.32
CA LYS A 285 -9.85 -14.69 0.53
C LYS A 285 -10.31 -14.78 -0.94
N ILE A 286 -11.62 -14.89 -1.16
CA ILE A 286 -12.23 -14.88 -2.50
C ILE A 286 -11.91 -13.56 -3.20
N TYR A 287 -12.08 -12.44 -2.50
CA TYR A 287 -11.75 -11.12 -3.01
C TYR A 287 -10.26 -10.98 -3.36
N GLN A 288 -9.35 -11.44 -2.51
CA GLN A 288 -7.91 -11.39 -2.77
C GLN A 288 -7.52 -12.27 -3.97
N GLN A 289 -8.16 -13.43 -4.17
CA GLN A 289 -7.94 -14.23 -5.36
C GLN A 289 -8.40 -13.51 -6.62
N GLN A 290 -9.57 -12.87 -6.59
CA GLN A 290 -10.07 -12.10 -7.73
C GLN A 290 -9.17 -10.92 -8.08
N ILE A 291 -8.49 -10.29 -7.10
CA ILE A 291 -7.46 -9.27 -7.36
C ILE A 291 -6.35 -9.83 -8.26
N LEU A 292 -5.85 -11.03 -7.96
CA LEU A 292 -4.78 -11.67 -8.73
C LEU A 292 -5.27 -12.05 -10.15
N ASP A 293 -6.48 -12.61 -10.25
CA ASP A 293 -7.07 -13.01 -11.51
C ASP A 293 -7.29 -11.79 -12.42
N ASN A 294 -7.80 -10.70 -11.86
CA ASN A 294 -7.96 -9.42 -12.56
C ASN A 294 -6.62 -8.83 -13.01
N ALA A 295 -5.60 -8.82 -12.15
CA ALA A 295 -4.28 -8.30 -12.50
C ALA A 295 -3.65 -9.10 -13.65
N LYS A 296 -3.78 -10.43 -13.61
CA LYS A 296 -3.30 -11.33 -14.66
C LYS A 296 -4.06 -11.12 -15.97
N ALA A 297 -5.39 -11.07 -15.93
CA ALA A 297 -6.22 -10.86 -17.11
C ALA A 297 -5.89 -9.52 -17.78
N MET A 298 -5.82 -8.44 -16.97
CA MET A 298 -5.55 -7.09 -17.47
C MET A 298 -4.15 -6.97 -18.08
N SER A 299 -3.10 -7.47 -17.40
CA SER A 299 -1.74 -7.44 -17.93
C SER A 299 -1.59 -8.29 -19.20
N SER A 300 -2.24 -9.45 -19.28
CA SER A 300 -2.25 -10.28 -20.48
C SER A 300 -2.95 -9.59 -21.65
N ARG A 301 -4.03 -8.83 -21.38
CA ARG A 301 -4.75 -8.09 -22.41
C ARG A 301 -3.92 -6.95 -22.99
N PHE A 302 -3.15 -6.21 -22.16
CA PHE A 302 -2.20 -5.22 -22.64
C PHE A 302 -1.17 -5.83 -23.60
N MET A 303 -0.57 -6.96 -23.23
CA MET A 303 0.41 -7.66 -24.07
C MET A 303 -0.22 -8.14 -25.39
N ALA A 304 -1.48 -8.61 -25.35
CA ALA A 304 -2.21 -8.97 -26.57
C ALA A 304 -2.50 -7.77 -27.48
N ASN A 305 -2.56 -6.57 -26.92
CA ASN A 305 -2.70 -5.30 -27.63
C ASN A 305 -1.34 -4.69 -28.06
N ASP A 306 -0.25 -5.44 -28.04
CA ASP A 306 1.12 -5.00 -28.38
C ASP A 306 1.66 -3.87 -27.48
N ILE A 307 1.30 -3.91 -26.19
CA ILE A 307 1.81 -2.99 -25.16
C ILE A 307 2.69 -3.77 -24.18
N ASP A 308 3.90 -3.27 -23.94
CA ASP A 308 4.89 -3.95 -23.13
C ASP A 308 4.54 -3.82 -21.63
N ILE A 309 4.63 -4.93 -20.91
CA ILE A 309 4.51 -4.98 -19.45
C ILE A 309 5.85 -5.36 -18.85
N VAL A 310 6.32 -4.60 -17.86
CA VAL A 310 7.54 -4.93 -17.13
C VAL A 310 7.41 -6.33 -16.52
N SER A 311 8.45 -7.15 -16.63
CA SER A 311 8.48 -8.57 -16.22
C SER A 311 7.52 -9.48 -17.00
N ASN A 312 7.01 -9.05 -18.15
CA ASN A 312 6.05 -9.80 -18.99
C ASN A 312 4.81 -10.30 -18.23
N GLY A 313 4.33 -9.51 -17.25
CA GLY A 313 3.13 -9.84 -16.49
C GLY A 313 3.23 -9.50 -15.01
N THR A 314 2.44 -10.19 -14.18
CA THR A 314 2.43 -9.97 -12.74
C THR A 314 2.13 -11.25 -11.97
N SER A 315 2.72 -11.35 -10.77
CA SER A 315 2.45 -12.39 -9.76
C SER A 315 1.76 -11.82 -8.51
N ASN A 316 1.30 -10.56 -8.56
CA ASN A 316 0.60 -9.91 -7.47
C ASN A 316 -0.52 -8.99 -7.98
N HIS A 317 -0.93 -7.99 -7.20
CA HIS A 317 -2.07 -7.12 -7.46
C HIS A 317 -1.79 -5.95 -8.41
N MET A 318 -0.56 -5.79 -8.89
CA MET A 318 -0.16 -4.65 -9.73
C MET A 318 0.83 -5.04 -10.81
N PHE A 319 0.96 -4.17 -11.82
CA PHE A 319 1.98 -4.25 -12.85
C PHE A 319 2.33 -2.86 -13.37
N LEU A 320 3.44 -2.79 -14.11
CA LEU A 320 3.91 -1.58 -14.76
C LEU A 320 3.76 -1.71 -16.28
N VAL A 321 3.05 -0.77 -16.89
CA VAL A 321 2.99 -0.61 -18.34
C VAL A 321 4.22 0.16 -18.79
N ASN A 322 4.98 -0.39 -19.74
CA ASN A 322 6.16 0.23 -20.30
C ASN A 322 5.80 0.92 -21.64
N LEU A 323 5.93 2.25 -21.67
CA LEU A 323 5.53 3.10 -22.80
C LEU A 323 6.71 3.53 -23.67
N ILE A 324 7.95 3.06 -23.42
CA ILE A 324 9.14 3.47 -24.17
C ILE A 324 8.95 3.20 -25.66
N LYS A 325 8.44 2.01 -26.03
CA LYS A 325 8.18 1.61 -27.42
C LYS A 325 7.11 2.47 -28.11
N ASN A 326 6.15 2.99 -27.36
CA ASN A 326 5.01 3.76 -27.88
C ASN A 326 5.32 5.25 -28.04
N ASP A 327 6.48 5.72 -27.56
CA ASP A 327 6.86 7.14 -27.53
C ASP A 327 5.84 8.04 -26.81
N VAL A 328 5.18 7.49 -25.78
CA VAL A 328 4.21 8.17 -24.91
C VAL A 328 4.82 8.33 -23.53
N THR A 329 4.64 9.51 -22.91
CA THR A 329 5.10 9.70 -21.54
C THR A 329 4.05 9.26 -20.51
N GLY A 330 4.50 8.78 -19.36
CA GLY A 330 3.60 8.46 -18.25
C GLY A 330 2.75 9.66 -17.84
N LYS A 331 3.34 10.86 -17.87
CA LYS A 331 2.65 12.12 -17.54
C LYS A 331 1.50 12.44 -18.49
N ASP A 332 1.74 12.30 -19.79
CA ASP A 332 0.73 12.66 -20.79
C ASP A 332 -0.40 11.61 -20.80
N LEU A 333 -0.04 10.33 -20.66
CA LEU A 333 -1.03 9.26 -20.56
C LEU A 333 -1.87 9.38 -19.26
N GLU A 334 -1.26 9.68 -18.12
CA GLU A 334 -1.97 9.93 -16.84
C GLU A 334 -3.01 11.04 -17.01
N ALA A 335 -2.66 12.12 -17.72
CA ALA A 335 -3.57 13.24 -17.98
C ALA A 335 -4.73 12.83 -18.92
N ALA A 336 -4.44 12.14 -20.02
CA ALA A 336 -5.45 11.69 -20.98
C ALA A 336 -6.43 10.68 -20.36
N LEU A 337 -5.93 9.73 -19.57
CA LEU A 337 -6.75 8.78 -18.83
C LEU A 337 -7.62 9.46 -17.77
N GLY A 338 -7.10 10.50 -17.11
CA GLY A 338 -7.89 11.31 -16.19
C GLY A 338 -9.09 11.99 -16.86
N GLU A 339 -8.94 12.48 -18.10
CA GLU A 339 -10.04 13.01 -18.91
C GLU A 339 -11.09 11.93 -19.26
N ALA A 340 -10.65 10.67 -19.42
CA ALA A 340 -11.52 9.51 -19.67
C ALA A 340 -12.10 8.89 -18.39
N PHE A 341 -11.90 9.50 -17.21
CA PHE A 341 -12.34 8.97 -15.91
C PHE A 341 -11.68 7.65 -15.51
N ILE A 342 -10.44 7.43 -15.96
CA ILE A 342 -9.58 6.32 -15.55
C ILE A 342 -8.41 6.89 -14.75
N THR A 343 -8.33 6.55 -13.47
CA THR A 343 -7.34 7.08 -12.54
C THR A 343 -6.16 6.12 -12.40
N VAL A 344 -4.98 6.58 -12.80
CA VAL A 344 -3.69 5.86 -12.67
C VAL A 344 -2.64 6.79 -12.08
N ASN A 345 -1.44 6.28 -11.81
CA ASN A 345 -0.28 7.13 -11.57
C ASN A 345 0.84 6.83 -12.57
N LYS A 346 1.51 7.88 -13.04
CA LYS A 346 2.76 7.73 -13.77
C LYS A 346 3.81 7.05 -12.90
N ASN A 347 4.67 6.24 -13.49
CA ASN A 347 5.69 5.49 -12.80
C ASN A 347 6.92 5.30 -13.70
N SER A 348 8.12 5.42 -13.13
CA SER A 348 9.33 5.03 -13.85
C SER A 348 9.34 3.55 -14.14
N VAL A 349 9.93 3.18 -15.27
CA VAL A 349 10.19 1.79 -15.67
C VAL A 349 11.69 1.51 -15.63
N PRO A 350 12.13 0.25 -15.61
CA PRO A 350 13.56 -0.06 -15.67
C PRO A 350 14.25 0.61 -16.86
N ASN A 351 15.41 1.24 -16.62
CA ASN A 351 16.16 2.00 -17.62
C ASN A 351 15.37 3.17 -18.25
N ASP A 352 14.48 3.78 -17.47
CA ASP A 352 13.64 4.89 -17.94
C ASP A 352 14.50 6.06 -18.47
N PRO A 353 14.35 6.46 -19.75
CA PRO A 353 15.11 7.57 -20.32
C PRO A 353 14.60 8.95 -19.88
N LYS A 354 13.45 9.02 -19.23
CA LYS A 354 12.81 10.26 -18.79
C LYS A 354 13.07 10.53 -17.29
N SER A 355 12.89 11.78 -16.89
CA SER A 355 12.98 12.13 -15.47
C SER A 355 11.82 11.57 -14.64
N PRO A 356 11.97 11.41 -13.30
CA PRO A 356 10.90 10.94 -12.42
C PRO A 356 9.61 11.79 -12.43
N PHE A 357 9.66 13.02 -12.92
CA PHE A 357 8.50 13.89 -13.06
C PHE A 357 7.70 13.68 -14.36
N VAL A 358 8.29 13.00 -15.33
CA VAL A 358 7.70 12.70 -16.65
C VAL A 358 7.40 11.22 -16.78
N THR A 359 8.39 10.36 -16.57
CA THR A 359 8.37 8.89 -16.65
C THR A 359 8.01 8.34 -18.04
N SER A 360 8.34 7.07 -18.26
CA SER A 360 7.98 6.32 -19.47
C SER A 360 7.05 5.15 -19.16
N GLY A 361 6.27 5.24 -18.09
CA GLY A 361 5.30 4.22 -17.73
C GLY A 361 4.21 4.71 -16.81
N ILE A 362 3.24 3.84 -16.58
CA ILE A 362 2.20 3.97 -15.57
C ILE A 362 2.15 2.69 -14.72
N ARG A 363 1.76 2.85 -13.45
CA ARG A 363 1.47 1.72 -12.56
C ARG A 363 -0.02 1.48 -12.52
N ILE A 364 -0.43 0.23 -12.66
CA ILE A 364 -1.81 -0.24 -12.58
C ILE A 364 -1.94 -1.26 -11.47
N GLY A 365 -2.99 -1.15 -10.66
CA GLY A 365 -3.38 -2.12 -9.65
C GLY A 365 -4.86 -2.40 -9.67
N THR A 366 -5.25 -3.57 -9.23
CA THR A 366 -6.62 -4.07 -9.33
C THR A 366 -7.43 -4.12 -8.02
N PRO A 367 -6.91 -3.75 -6.82
CA PRO A 367 -7.68 -3.88 -5.59
C PRO A 367 -9.01 -3.10 -5.58
N ALA A 368 -9.00 -1.81 -6.00
CA ALA A 368 -10.18 -0.95 -5.97
C ALA A 368 -11.24 -1.41 -6.97
N VAL A 369 -10.86 -1.73 -8.21
CA VAL A 369 -11.80 -2.22 -9.24
C VAL A 369 -12.39 -3.57 -8.85
N THR A 370 -11.60 -4.47 -8.23
CA THR A 370 -12.10 -5.74 -7.70
C THR A 370 -13.09 -5.50 -6.55
N ARG A 371 -12.82 -4.53 -5.67
CA ARG A 371 -13.70 -4.21 -4.54
C ARG A 371 -15.07 -3.72 -5.00
N ARG A 372 -15.15 -3.00 -6.12
CA ARG A 372 -16.42 -2.56 -6.69
C ARG A 372 -17.14 -3.65 -7.50
N GLY A 373 -16.52 -4.84 -7.68
CA GLY A 373 -17.14 -6.02 -8.30
C GLY A 373 -16.68 -6.34 -9.72
N PHE A 374 -15.69 -5.65 -10.27
CA PHE A 374 -15.14 -5.97 -11.59
C PHE A 374 -14.42 -7.32 -11.58
N LYS A 375 -14.56 -8.03 -12.69
CA LYS A 375 -13.91 -9.31 -12.98
C LYS A 375 -13.07 -9.20 -14.25
N GLU A 376 -12.61 -10.33 -14.74
CA GLU A 376 -11.67 -10.44 -15.86
C GLU A 376 -12.20 -9.79 -17.15
N GLU A 377 -13.52 -9.82 -17.39
CA GLU A 377 -14.15 -9.21 -18.56
C GLU A 377 -14.05 -7.68 -18.50
N GLU A 378 -14.47 -7.10 -17.38
CA GLU A 378 -14.44 -5.65 -17.18
C GLU A 378 -13.01 -5.11 -17.24
N VAL A 379 -12.05 -5.75 -16.55
CA VAL A 379 -10.66 -5.27 -16.55
C VAL A 379 -9.98 -5.46 -17.91
N SER A 380 -10.38 -6.46 -18.70
CA SER A 380 -9.90 -6.62 -20.07
C SER A 380 -10.44 -5.50 -20.99
N THR A 381 -11.70 -5.15 -20.82
CA THR A 381 -12.30 -4.00 -21.53
C THR A 381 -11.59 -2.68 -21.17
N ILE A 382 -11.27 -2.47 -19.91
CA ILE A 382 -10.51 -1.31 -19.45
C ILE A 382 -9.11 -1.30 -20.07
N ALA A 383 -8.43 -2.44 -20.17
CA ALA A 383 -7.14 -2.55 -20.85
C ALA A 383 -7.24 -2.17 -22.33
N ASP A 384 -8.34 -2.54 -23.02
CA ASP A 384 -8.59 -2.12 -24.39
C ASP A 384 -8.78 -0.61 -24.52
N TRP A 385 -9.54 0.01 -23.65
CA TRP A 385 -9.73 1.46 -23.63
C TRP A 385 -8.40 2.21 -23.40
N ILE A 386 -7.62 1.77 -22.44
CA ILE A 386 -6.30 2.36 -22.15
C ILE A 386 -5.38 2.18 -23.37
N SER A 387 -5.38 1.00 -23.99
CA SER A 387 -4.58 0.71 -25.19
C SER A 387 -4.96 1.63 -26.37
N GLN A 388 -6.26 1.85 -26.60
CA GLN A 388 -6.75 2.77 -27.63
C GLN A 388 -6.26 4.20 -27.37
N ILE A 389 -6.28 4.67 -26.11
CA ILE A 389 -5.78 6.00 -25.74
C ILE A 389 -4.26 6.09 -25.94
N ILE A 390 -3.49 5.04 -25.60
CA ILE A 390 -2.03 5.00 -25.83
C ILE A 390 -1.71 5.23 -27.32
N PHE A 391 -2.43 4.58 -28.21
CA PHE A 391 -2.20 4.70 -29.66
C PHE A 391 -2.80 5.97 -30.29
N ASN A 392 -3.70 6.68 -29.59
CA ASN A 392 -4.42 7.84 -30.10
C ASN A 392 -4.51 8.95 -29.03
N LEU A 393 -3.38 9.32 -28.44
CA LEU A 393 -3.30 10.17 -27.25
C LEU A 393 -3.99 11.54 -27.42
N ASP A 394 -3.96 12.10 -28.65
CA ASP A 394 -4.51 13.42 -28.95
C ASP A 394 -5.96 13.37 -29.47
N ASP A 395 -6.56 12.18 -29.63
CA ASP A 395 -7.95 12.05 -30.09
C ASP A 395 -8.95 12.33 -28.95
N LYS A 396 -9.32 13.60 -28.83
CA LYS A 396 -10.30 14.05 -27.82
C LYS A 396 -11.69 13.46 -28.01
N THR A 397 -12.06 13.06 -29.24
CA THR A 397 -13.35 12.41 -29.52
C THR A 397 -13.35 10.99 -28.95
N LEU A 398 -12.28 10.22 -29.20
CA LEU A 398 -12.10 8.89 -28.63
C LEU A 398 -12.12 8.93 -27.10
N ILE A 399 -11.33 9.84 -26.48
CA ILE A 399 -11.26 10.02 -25.02
C ILE A 399 -12.65 10.33 -24.45
N SER A 400 -13.42 11.21 -25.11
CA SER A 400 -14.78 11.56 -24.67
C SER A 400 -15.76 10.39 -24.78
N ASN A 401 -15.65 9.57 -25.83
CA ASN A 401 -16.47 8.37 -25.99
C ASN A 401 -16.16 7.33 -24.91
N ILE A 402 -14.88 7.06 -24.68
CA ILE A 402 -14.43 6.15 -23.62
C ILE A 402 -14.92 6.64 -22.25
N LYS A 403 -14.89 7.93 -21.99
CA LYS A 403 -15.44 8.51 -20.74
C LYS A 403 -16.90 8.14 -20.52
N GLU A 404 -17.75 8.21 -21.53
CA GLU A 404 -19.15 7.83 -21.40
C GLU A 404 -19.34 6.32 -21.21
N GLU A 405 -18.49 5.49 -21.86
CA GLU A 405 -18.46 4.05 -21.64
C GLU A 405 -18.01 3.71 -20.19
N VAL A 406 -17.00 4.41 -19.67
CA VAL A 406 -16.54 4.28 -18.26
C VAL A 406 -17.66 4.59 -17.29
N LYS A 407 -18.38 5.70 -17.49
CA LYS A 407 -19.53 6.04 -16.64
C LYS A 407 -20.64 4.98 -16.69
N SER A 408 -20.93 4.47 -17.89
CA SER A 408 -21.91 3.40 -18.10
C SER A 408 -21.50 2.13 -17.35
N LEU A 409 -20.24 1.72 -17.51
CA LEU A 409 -19.70 0.56 -16.77
C LEU A 409 -19.78 0.77 -15.26
N CYS A 410 -19.29 1.90 -14.77
CA CYS A 410 -19.29 2.23 -13.34
C CYS A 410 -20.69 2.25 -12.72
N SER A 411 -21.71 2.65 -13.49
CA SER A 411 -23.12 2.68 -12.99
C SER A 411 -23.68 1.30 -12.68
N ASN A 412 -23.15 0.25 -13.30
CA ASN A 412 -23.55 -1.14 -13.03
C ASN A 412 -22.84 -1.74 -11.80
N PHE A 413 -21.80 -1.08 -11.31
CA PHE A 413 -20.97 -1.51 -10.18
C PHE A 413 -20.74 -0.37 -9.18
N PRO A 414 -21.77 0.10 -8.49
CA PRO A 414 -21.65 1.22 -7.57
C PRO A 414 -20.77 0.88 -6.36
N VAL A 415 -20.01 1.87 -5.86
CA VAL A 415 -19.10 1.73 -4.71
C VAL A 415 -19.85 1.91 -3.39
N TYR A 416 -20.73 2.92 -3.34
CA TYR A 416 -21.43 3.38 -2.12
C TYR A 416 -22.93 3.11 -2.17
N SER A 417 -23.36 2.14 -2.94
CA SER A 417 -24.79 1.82 -2.95
C SER A 417 -25.25 1.25 -1.63
N GLN A 418 -26.04 2.05 -0.93
CA GLN A 418 -27.26 1.91 -0.18
C GLN A 418 -27.30 1.24 1.14
#